data_6f0d46c9c204428c8821f776dda9fd01
#
_entry.id   6f0d46c9c204428c8821f776dda9fd01
#
_cell.length_a   1.000
_cell.length_b   1.000
_cell.length_c   1.000
_cell.angle_alpha   90.00
_cell.angle_beta   90.00
_cell.angle_gamma   90.00
#
_symmetry.space_group_name_H-M   'P 1'
#
loop_
_entity.id
_entity.type
_entity.pdbx_description
1 polymer ?
#
loop_
_entity_poly.entity_id
_entity_poly.type
_entity_poly.pdbx_seq_one_letter_code
_entity_poly.pdbx_strand_id
1 'polypeptide(L)'
;YTASVSSGKLKSLEDLKFKTPIYKDKKDHLFAIINGRMQVDGRLLVGGRQEVPWWNGKLRTSFLSKAKSHVTRFVPGREGLGLTDRIDSTVNYMVKNQILVLDHNYGLWYERRRDDHERVRRRDGDVWGPFYEQPFARSGEGTAWEGLSKYDLNRPNAWYWNRLKQFAEKGAEKGLLLFHENYFQHNILEAGAHWVDCPWRSANNINQTDMPEPVPFAGDKRIFVADMFYDISHPVRRELHRKYIRQCLDNFADDANVVQLISAEFTGPLHFVQFWLDVIGEWEKETGKKATVALSATKDVQDAILNDTQRAKLVDIIDIRYWHYKVDGLYAPEGGKNLAPRQHARKMKVGKVTFDEAYRAVSEYRKKFPEKAVTYYAQNYPDMAWAVFMASGSCPVVPVADESFLTDAAAMDMEDTGTNKYQKLVKSGIGSIIYSHSATDIPVHLSPGKYILKSVDPKTGAITVIAKRLNIKDIYMLKAEGNKDCIYWFHRI
;
A
#
# COMPACT_ATOMS: atom_id res chain seq x y z
N TYR A 1 -25.88 -10.78 10.21
CA TYR A 1 -25.91 -12.06 10.91
C TYR A 1 -26.90 -11.94 12.07
N THR A 2 -28.03 -12.61 12.02
CA THR A 2 -28.89 -12.88 13.17
C THR A 2 -28.34 -14.15 13.82
N ALA A 3 -27.67 -14.03 14.94
CA ALA A 3 -27.38 -15.17 15.79
C ALA A 3 -28.69 -15.56 16.51
N SER A 4 -29.30 -16.64 16.13
CA SER A 4 -30.36 -17.26 16.93
C SER A 4 -29.70 -17.95 18.12
N VAL A 5 -29.87 -17.40 19.31
CA VAL A 5 -29.50 -18.08 20.57
C VAL A 5 -30.58 -19.13 20.82
N SER A 6 -30.39 -20.33 20.31
CA SER A 6 -31.03 -21.50 20.89
C SER A 6 -30.27 -21.91 22.14
N SER A 7 -30.93 -22.40 23.17
CA SER A 7 -30.48 -22.78 24.51
C SER A 7 -29.41 -23.92 24.54
N GLY A 8 -28.46 -23.90 23.66
CA GLY A 8 -27.29 -24.78 23.58
C GLY A 8 -26.03 -23.99 23.79
N LYS A 9 -24.98 -24.61 24.33
CA LYS A 9 -23.68 -24.06 24.58
C LYS A 9 -23.28 -23.08 23.45
N LEU A 10 -22.99 -21.83 23.79
CA LEU A 10 -22.35 -20.87 22.88
C LEU A 10 -21.11 -21.55 22.29
N LYS A 11 -21.19 -21.91 21.02
CA LYS A 11 -19.99 -22.28 20.28
C LYS A 11 -19.12 -21.04 20.23
N SER A 12 -17.84 -21.19 20.48
CA SER A 12 -16.91 -20.09 20.28
C SER A 12 -16.98 -19.64 18.79
N LEU A 13 -16.66 -18.38 18.49
CA LEU A 13 -16.56 -17.91 17.10
C LEU A 13 -15.59 -18.77 16.28
N GLU A 14 -14.67 -19.44 16.93
CA GLU A 14 -13.69 -20.38 16.34
C GLU A 14 -14.34 -21.67 15.84
N ASP A 15 -15.46 -22.09 16.42
CA ASP A 15 -16.21 -23.26 15.96
C ASP A 15 -17.09 -22.95 14.74
N LEU A 16 -17.25 -21.69 14.38
CA LEU A 16 -17.95 -21.28 13.18
C LEU A 16 -17.05 -21.57 11.96
N LYS A 17 -17.30 -22.69 11.31
CA LYS A 17 -16.75 -22.92 9.97
C LYS A 17 -17.43 -21.95 9.01
N PHE A 18 -16.77 -20.85 8.73
CA PHE A 18 -17.20 -19.95 7.67
C PHE A 18 -17.07 -20.72 6.35
N LYS A 19 -18.19 -21.01 5.71
CA LYS A 19 -18.16 -21.50 4.34
C LYS A 19 -17.67 -20.33 3.47
N THR A 20 -16.44 -20.37 3.05
CA THR A 20 -15.98 -19.53 1.94
C THR A 20 -16.88 -19.84 0.76
N PRO A 21 -17.58 -18.86 0.17
CA PRO A 21 -18.36 -19.11 -1.03
C PRO A 21 -17.42 -19.63 -2.11
N ILE A 22 -17.58 -20.87 -2.55
CA ILE A 22 -16.88 -21.38 -3.72
C ILE A 22 -17.58 -20.73 -4.92
N TYR A 23 -16.99 -19.65 -5.42
CA TYR A 23 -17.41 -19.04 -6.68
C TYR A 23 -16.88 -19.91 -7.81
N LYS A 24 -17.74 -20.78 -8.33
CA LYS A 24 -17.45 -21.53 -9.57
C LYS A 24 -17.59 -20.56 -10.75
N ASP A 25 -16.62 -20.63 -11.66
CA ASP A 25 -16.63 -20.00 -12.99
C ASP A 25 -16.39 -18.47 -13.04
N LYS A 26 -15.43 -17.95 -12.31
CA LYS A 26 -14.92 -16.61 -12.56
C LYS A 26 -13.53 -16.71 -13.21
N LYS A 27 -13.32 -15.90 -14.25
CA LYS A 27 -12.00 -15.71 -14.84
C LYS A 27 -11.16 -14.95 -13.82
N ASP A 28 -10.27 -15.65 -13.14
CA ASP A 28 -9.33 -15.02 -12.22
C ASP A 28 -8.38 -14.11 -13.03
N HIS A 29 -8.21 -12.89 -12.59
CA HIS A 29 -7.21 -12.00 -13.14
C HIS A 29 -5.81 -12.47 -12.74
N LEU A 30 -4.91 -12.54 -13.72
CA LEU A 30 -3.53 -12.93 -13.48
C LEU A 30 -2.71 -11.71 -13.09
N PHE A 31 -2.41 -11.57 -11.81
CA PHE A 31 -1.48 -10.58 -11.29
C PHE A 31 -0.05 -11.11 -11.36
N ALA A 32 0.87 -10.27 -11.86
CA ALA A 32 2.28 -10.62 -11.95
C ALA A 32 3.19 -9.39 -11.92
N ILE A 33 4.43 -9.60 -11.51
CA ILE A 33 5.52 -8.65 -11.73
C ILE A 33 6.39 -9.21 -12.85
N ILE A 34 6.36 -8.56 -14.00
CA ILE A 34 7.09 -8.99 -15.20
C ILE A 34 8.01 -7.84 -15.62
N ASN A 35 9.31 -8.12 -15.73
CA ASN A 35 10.33 -7.10 -16.03
C ASN A 35 10.23 -5.88 -15.09
N GLY A 36 9.96 -6.12 -13.80
CA GLY A 36 9.81 -5.08 -12.79
C GLY A 36 8.60 -4.16 -12.98
N ARG A 37 7.57 -4.60 -13.70
CA ARG A 37 6.31 -3.87 -13.87
C ARG A 37 5.16 -4.71 -13.30
N MET A 38 4.35 -4.11 -12.44
CA MET A 38 3.13 -4.75 -11.94
C MET A 38 2.06 -4.77 -13.03
N GLN A 39 1.57 -5.95 -13.32
CA GLN A 39 0.64 -6.19 -14.42
C GLN A 39 -0.56 -7.02 -13.97
N VAL A 40 -1.66 -6.85 -14.67
CA VAL A 40 -2.82 -7.75 -14.63
C VAL A 40 -3.18 -8.15 -16.06
N ASP A 41 -3.27 -9.44 -16.33
CA ASP A 41 -3.57 -9.98 -17.68
C ASP A 41 -2.65 -9.39 -18.78
N GLY A 42 -1.39 -9.15 -18.47
CA GLY A 42 -0.39 -8.57 -19.39
C GLY A 42 -0.50 -7.05 -19.60
N ARG A 43 -1.37 -6.37 -18.87
CA ARG A 43 -1.52 -4.90 -18.92
C ARG A 43 -0.91 -4.25 -17.69
N LEU A 44 -0.29 -3.10 -17.86
CA LEU A 44 0.23 -2.31 -16.76
C LEU A 44 -0.91 -1.93 -15.79
N LEU A 45 -0.71 -2.19 -14.51
CA LEU A 45 -1.62 -1.74 -13.47
C LEU A 45 -1.47 -0.23 -13.27
N VAL A 46 -2.58 0.50 -13.42
CA VAL A 46 -2.68 1.94 -13.23
C VAL A 46 -3.85 2.27 -12.31
N GLY A 47 -3.70 3.24 -11.44
CA GLY A 47 -4.78 3.69 -10.55
C GLY A 47 -4.31 4.17 -9.20
N GLY A 48 -5.22 4.80 -8.47
CA GLY A 48 -4.97 5.38 -7.17
C GLY A 48 -4.79 4.35 -6.05
N ARG A 49 -4.21 4.81 -4.95
CA ARG A 49 -4.16 4.07 -3.68
C ARG A 49 -5.09 4.76 -2.70
N GLN A 50 -5.82 3.98 -1.95
CA GLN A 50 -6.65 4.47 -0.87
C GLN A 50 -6.12 3.91 0.45
N GLU A 51 -5.52 4.77 1.24
CA GLU A 51 -5.40 4.45 2.66
C GLU A 51 -6.80 4.36 3.24
N VAL A 52 -7.04 3.27 3.93
CA VAL A 52 -8.24 3.19 4.73
C VAL A 52 -8.17 4.33 5.73
N PRO A 53 -9.23 4.87 6.10
CA PRO A 53 -10.33 4.10 6.65
C PRO A 53 -11.58 4.15 5.81
N TRP A 54 -12.32 3.11 5.88
CA TRP A 54 -13.73 3.14 5.65
C TRP A 54 -14.39 3.84 6.82
N TRP A 55 -14.91 4.98 6.58
CA TRP A 55 -15.47 5.81 7.63
C TRP A 55 -16.96 5.83 7.53
N ASN A 56 -17.55 5.51 8.63
CA ASN A 56 -18.97 5.56 8.76
C ASN A 56 -19.37 6.09 10.14
N GLY A 57 -20.64 6.26 10.32
CA GLY A 57 -21.23 6.70 11.56
C GLY A 57 -21.04 8.18 11.83
N LYS A 58 -21.07 8.56 13.09
CA LYS A 58 -21.07 9.96 13.49
C LYS A 58 -19.67 10.54 13.41
N LEU A 59 -19.41 11.18 12.31
CA LEU A 59 -18.21 12.00 12.13
C LEU A 59 -18.52 13.45 12.47
N ARG A 60 -17.47 14.25 12.69
CA ARG A 60 -17.64 15.69 12.76
C ARG A 60 -18.32 16.19 11.50
N THR A 61 -19.13 17.22 11.60
CA THR A 61 -19.84 17.80 10.46
C THR A 61 -18.90 18.10 9.30
N SER A 62 -17.70 18.58 9.57
CA SER A 62 -16.66 18.84 8.57
C SER A 62 -16.15 17.59 7.83
N PHE A 63 -16.39 16.40 8.34
CA PHE A 63 -15.99 15.13 7.74
C PHE A 63 -17.14 14.35 7.13
N LEU A 64 -18.39 14.75 7.33
CA LEU A 64 -19.56 14.04 6.79
C LEU A 64 -19.50 13.89 5.27
N SER A 65 -19.02 14.91 4.57
CA SER A 65 -18.86 14.85 3.12
C SER A 65 -17.79 13.86 2.66
N LYS A 66 -16.87 13.46 3.54
CA LYS A 66 -15.81 12.48 3.29
C LYS A 66 -16.18 11.07 3.74
N ALA A 67 -17.25 10.92 4.52
CA ALA A 67 -17.73 9.62 4.94
C ALA A 67 -18.23 8.80 3.73
N LYS A 68 -17.97 7.51 3.75
CA LYS A 68 -18.37 6.59 2.69
C LYS A 68 -19.60 5.82 3.13
N SER A 69 -20.66 5.86 2.34
CA SER A 69 -21.93 5.20 2.65
C SER A 69 -21.84 3.67 2.78
N HIS A 70 -20.83 3.07 2.14
CA HIS A 70 -20.58 1.63 2.21
C HIS A 70 -19.81 1.18 3.47
N VAL A 71 -19.32 2.13 4.25
CA VAL A 71 -18.58 1.87 5.49
C VAL A 71 -19.53 1.74 6.65
N THR A 72 -19.39 0.66 7.40
CA THR A 72 -20.12 0.43 8.65
C THR A 72 -19.13 0.18 9.77
N ARG A 73 -19.53 0.53 10.98
CA ARG A 73 -18.74 0.27 12.17
C ARG A 73 -19.65 0.01 13.35
N PHE A 74 -19.08 -0.63 14.33
CA PHE A 74 -19.73 -0.94 15.59
C PHE A 74 -18.96 -0.27 16.73
N VAL A 75 -19.67 0.28 17.69
CA VAL A 75 -19.10 0.82 18.92
C VAL A 75 -19.79 0.11 20.10
N PRO A 76 -19.04 -0.49 21.04
CA PRO A 76 -19.62 -1.18 22.17
C PRO A 76 -20.58 -0.28 22.96
N GLY A 77 -21.76 -0.82 23.29
CA GLY A 77 -22.80 -0.08 24.00
C GLY A 77 -23.57 0.93 23.15
N ARG A 78 -23.34 0.97 21.84
CA ARG A 78 -24.14 1.72 20.88
C ARG A 78 -24.80 0.81 19.87
N GLU A 79 -26.00 1.14 19.48
CA GLU A 79 -26.62 0.49 18.34
C GLU A 79 -25.86 0.86 17.07
N GLY A 80 -25.45 -0.15 16.31
CA GLY A 80 -24.68 0.02 15.10
C GLY A 80 -25.27 -0.73 13.93
N LEU A 81 -24.88 -0.36 12.72
CA LEU A 81 -25.34 -1.00 11.48
C LEU A 81 -24.54 -2.25 11.13
N GLY A 82 -23.54 -2.59 11.90
CA GLY A 82 -22.70 -3.75 11.65
C GLY A 82 -21.27 -3.59 12.13
N LEU A 83 -20.46 -4.59 11.86
CA LEU A 83 -19.07 -4.66 12.34
C LEU A 83 -18.05 -4.26 11.29
N THR A 84 -18.46 -4.22 10.02
CA THR A 84 -17.64 -3.78 8.90
C THR A 84 -18.48 -3.11 7.84
N ASP A 85 -17.81 -2.60 6.84
CA ASP A 85 -18.40 -2.15 5.59
C ASP A 85 -19.00 -3.30 4.76
N ARG A 86 -19.73 -2.92 3.74
CA ARG A 86 -20.23 -3.84 2.72
C ARG A 86 -19.16 -4.02 1.66
N ILE A 87 -18.45 -5.15 1.66
CA ILE A 87 -17.30 -5.41 0.79
C ILE A 87 -17.61 -5.15 -0.69
N ASP A 88 -18.75 -5.65 -1.20
CA ASP A 88 -19.16 -5.43 -2.59
C ASP A 88 -19.30 -3.92 -2.91
N SER A 89 -19.82 -3.15 -1.98
CA SER A 89 -19.96 -1.69 -2.15
C SER A 89 -18.59 -1.00 -2.13
N THR A 90 -17.68 -1.46 -1.29
CA THR A 90 -16.29 -0.95 -1.23
C THR A 90 -15.56 -1.23 -2.54
N VAL A 91 -15.59 -2.47 -3.00
CA VAL A 91 -14.95 -2.89 -4.25
C VAL A 91 -15.51 -2.12 -5.45
N ASN A 92 -16.84 -2.02 -5.56
CA ASN A 92 -17.48 -1.25 -6.64
C ASN A 92 -17.14 0.25 -6.57
N TYR A 93 -17.05 0.82 -5.36
CA TYR A 93 -16.62 2.19 -5.15
C TYR A 93 -15.18 2.40 -5.65
N MET A 94 -14.26 1.47 -5.32
CA MET A 94 -12.87 1.54 -5.77
C MET A 94 -12.78 1.51 -7.29
N VAL A 95 -13.43 0.55 -7.94
CA VAL A 95 -13.47 0.47 -9.42
C VAL A 95 -14.01 1.76 -10.04
N LYS A 96 -15.14 2.25 -9.54
CA LYS A 96 -15.78 3.48 -10.06
C LYS A 96 -14.88 4.72 -9.95
N ASN A 97 -14.03 4.78 -8.92
CA ASN A 97 -13.17 5.93 -8.66
C ASN A 97 -11.71 5.71 -9.07
N GLN A 98 -11.43 4.68 -9.89
CA GLN A 98 -10.07 4.34 -10.34
C GLN A 98 -9.07 4.16 -9.18
N ILE A 99 -9.55 3.62 -8.07
CA ILE A 99 -8.71 3.24 -6.94
C ILE A 99 -8.30 1.80 -7.18
N LEU A 100 -7.02 1.59 -7.46
CA LEU A 100 -6.45 0.28 -7.73
C LEU A 100 -6.09 -0.47 -6.45
N VAL A 101 -5.55 0.23 -5.47
CA VAL A 101 -4.94 -0.35 -4.28
C VAL A 101 -5.70 0.07 -3.04
N LEU A 102 -6.06 -0.90 -2.20
CA LEU A 102 -6.42 -0.67 -0.82
C LEU A 102 -5.17 -0.85 0.06
N ASP A 103 -4.71 0.23 0.69
CA ASP A 103 -3.74 0.16 1.78
C ASP A 103 -4.49 -0.12 3.09
N HIS A 104 -4.28 -1.30 3.66
CA HIS A 104 -4.99 -1.74 4.85
C HIS A 104 -4.05 -2.03 6.01
N ASN A 105 -4.38 -1.51 7.18
CA ASN A 105 -3.77 -1.86 8.45
C ASN A 105 -4.85 -2.06 9.53
N TYR A 106 -4.47 -2.61 10.69
CA TYR A 106 -5.42 -2.85 11.77
C TYR A 106 -5.64 -1.65 12.71
N GLY A 107 -5.13 -0.48 12.37
CA GLY A 107 -5.29 0.72 13.18
C GLY A 107 -6.74 1.16 13.30
N LEU A 108 -7.14 1.49 14.51
CA LEU A 108 -8.44 2.10 14.79
C LEU A 108 -8.28 3.61 14.92
N TRP A 109 -9.18 4.33 14.27
CA TRP A 109 -9.20 5.78 14.30
C TRP A 109 -10.40 6.27 15.12
N TYR A 110 -10.23 7.39 15.80
CA TYR A 110 -11.24 8.01 16.65
C TYR A 110 -11.68 9.34 16.09
N GLU A 111 -12.92 9.70 16.39
CA GLU A 111 -13.53 10.95 15.90
C GLU A 111 -12.68 12.17 16.22
N ARG A 112 -12.02 12.18 17.37
CA ARG A 112 -11.21 13.30 17.82
C ARG A 112 -9.74 13.05 17.57
N ARG A 113 -9.24 13.53 16.48
CA ARG A 113 -7.80 13.52 16.20
C ARG A 113 -6.94 14.19 17.25
N ARG A 114 -7.47 15.18 17.96
CA ARG A 114 -6.71 15.88 19.01
C ARG A 114 -6.44 15.00 20.21
N ASP A 115 -7.24 13.99 20.41
CA ASP A 115 -7.02 13.00 21.46
C ASP A 115 -5.76 12.15 21.19
N ASP A 116 -5.24 12.18 19.96
CA ASP A 116 -3.98 11.52 19.57
C ASP A 116 -2.80 11.99 20.41
N HIS A 117 -2.85 13.22 20.90
CA HIS A 117 -1.82 13.84 21.70
C HIS A 117 -2.21 13.98 23.19
N GLU A 118 -3.39 13.52 23.55
CA GLU A 118 -3.87 13.56 24.94
C GLU A 118 -3.57 12.25 25.68
N ARG A 119 -3.47 12.35 26.99
CA ARG A 119 -3.17 11.19 27.87
C ARG A 119 -4.35 10.24 28.02
N VAL A 120 -5.55 10.72 27.84
CA VAL A 120 -6.77 10.00 28.13
C VAL A 120 -7.66 9.98 26.91
N ARG A 121 -7.98 8.79 26.45
CA ARG A 121 -8.96 8.56 25.41
C ARG A 121 -10.35 8.44 26.00
N ARG A 122 -11.34 8.94 25.29
CA ARG A 122 -12.74 8.76 25.66
C ARG A 122 -13.25 7.39 25.20
N ARG A 123 -13.83 6.62 26.09
CA ARG A 123 -14.49 5.37 25.76
C ARG A 123 -15.77 5.56 24.95
N ASP A 124 -16.40 6.72 25.06
CA ASP A 124 -17.62 7.09 24.35
C ASP A 124 -17.35 7.75 23.01
N GLY A 125 -16.10 7.93 22.63
CA GLY A 125 -15.69 8.47 21.34
C GLY A 125 -16.08 7.53 20.19
N ASP A 126 -16.46 8.11 19.05
CA ASP A 126 -16.70 7.32 17.85
C ASP A 126 -15.38 6.79 17.28
N VAL A 127 -15.37 5.51 16.92
CA VAL A 127 -14.24 4.83 16.31
C VAL A 127 -14.56 4.61 14.84
N TRP A 128 -13.59 4.86 13.97
CA TRP A 128 -13.65 4.43 12.59
C TRP A 128 -12.36 3.72 12.19
N GLY A 129 -12.49 2.82 11.28
CA GLY A 129 -11.40 2.01 10.78
C GLY A 129 -11.93 1.01 9.78
N PRO A 130 -11.05 0.23 9.14
CA PRO A 130 -11.50 -0.79 8.19
C PRO A 130 -12.39 -1.82 8.86
N PHE A 131 -12.01 -2.20 10.08
CA PHE A 131 -12.80 -3.11 10.90
C PHE A 131 -12.83 -2.58 12.32
N TYR A 132 -13.92 -2.84 12.99
CA TYR A 132 -14.04 -2.55 14.41
C TYR A 132 -13.13 -3.46 15.26
N GLU A 133 -12.96 -4.71 14.84
CA GLU A 133 -12.19 -5.72 15.52
C GLU A 133 -10.69 -5.70 15.15
N GLN A 134 -9.88 -6.20 16.06
CA GLN A 134 -8.43 -6.34 15.91
C GLN A 134 -8.07 -7.73 15.35
N PRO A 135 -6.85 -7.93 14.84
CA PRO A 135 -6.42 -9.22 14.29
C PRO A 135 -6.27 -10.34 15.31
N PHE A 136 -6.37 -10.03 16.60
CA PHE A 136 -6.22 -10.99 17.71
C PHE A 136 -7.56 -11.31 18.35
N ALA A 137 -7.74 -12.56 18.77
CA ALA A 137 -8.96 -12.99 19.44
C ALA A 137 -9.03 -12.49 20.89
N ARG A 138 -10.24 -12.30 21.37
CA ARG A 138 -10.47 -12.03 22.80
C ARG A 138 -10.27 -13.31 23.61
N SER A 139 -9.54 -13.19 24.74
CA SER A 139 -9.24 -14.34 25.59
C SER A 139 -10.43 -14.83 26.42
N GLY A 140 -11.38 -13.96 26.71
CA GLY A 140 -12.42 -14.19 27.72
C GLY A 140 -11.97 -13.85 29.14
N GLU A 141 -10.72 -13.45 29.34
CA GLU A 141 -10.12 -13.17 30.65
C GLU A 141 -9.87 -11.67 30.85
N GLY A 142 -9.99 -11.22 32.09
CA GLY A 142 -9.70 -9.86 32.50
C GLY A 142 -10.50 -8.80 31.75
N THR A 143 -10.08 -7.55 31.86
CA THR A 143 -10.72 -6.42 31.20
C THR A 143 -9.67 -5.53 30.54
N ALA A 144 -9.78 -5.33 29.25
CA ALA A 144 -8.98 -4.38 28.48
C ALA A 144 -9.49 -2.94 28.67
N TRP A 145 -8.79 -1.98 28.09
CA TRP A 145 -9.11 -0.57 28.28
C TRP A 145 -10.54 -0.19 27.87
N GLU A 146 -11.06 -0.76 26.79
CA GLU A 146 -12.41 -0.48 26.28
C GLU A 146 -13.53 -1.22 27.03
N GLY A 147 -13.20 -2.03 28.03
CA GLY A 147 -14.18 -2.75 28.87
C GLY A 147 -14.51 -4.17 28.39
N LEU A 148 -13.93 -4.63 27.29
CA LEU A 148 -14.04 -6.01 26.80
C LEU A 148 -12.95 -6.89 27.43
N SER A 149 -13.04 -8.22 27.26
CA SER A 149 -11.96 -9.09 27.70
C SER A 149 -10.63 -8.81 26.98
N LYS A 150 -9.52 -9.09 27.64
CA LYS A 150 -8.19 -8.89 27.06
C LYS A 150 -7.99 -9.73 25.81
N TYR A 151 -7.08 -9.31 24.95
CA TYR A 151 -6.66 -10.08 23.79
C TYR A 151 -5.75 -11.25 24.18
N ASP A 152 -5.81 -12.31 23.41
CA ASP A 152 -4.75 -13.32 23.34
C ASP A 152 -4.00 -13.16 22.03
N LEU A 153 -2.76 -12.66 22.09
CA LEU A 153 -1.94 -12.40 20.89
C LEU A 153 -1.43 -13.69 20.24
N ASN A 154 -1.59 -14.85 20.87
CA ASN A 154 -1.32 -16.14 20.25
C ASN A 154 -2.48 -16.66 19.40
N ARG A 155 -3.64 -16.05 19.48
CA ARG A 155 -4.85 -16.53 18.81
C ARG A 155 -5.34 -15.50 17.78
N PRO A 156 -5.36 -15.86 16.48
CA PRO A 156 -5.92 -14.98 15.47
C PRO A 156 -7.44 -14.83 15.62
N ASN A 157 -7.95 -13.65 15.33
CA ASN A 157 -9.37 -13.40 15.25
C ASN A 157 -9.92 -13.91 13.92
N ALA A 158 -10.52 -15.08 13.91
CA ALA A 158 -11.02 -15.72 12.68
C ALA A 158 -11.97 -14.84 11.87
N TRP A 159 -12.82 -14.04 12.55
CA TRP A 159 -13.72 -13.13 11.86
C TRP A 159 -12.96 -12.01 11.10
N TYR A 160 -11.97 -11.37 11.74
CA TYR A 160 -11.14 -10.35 11.13
C TYR A 160 -10.42 -10.88 9.88
N TRP A 161 -9.73 -12.00 10.02
CA TRP A 161 -8.93 -12.59 8.95
C TRP A 161 -9.78 -13.10 7.79
N ASN A 162 -10.91 -13.75 8.06
CA ASN A 162 -11.86 -14.16 7.01
C ASN A 162 -12.43 -12.95 6.27
N ARG A 163 -12.74 -11.88 6.99
CA ARG A 163 -13.32 -10.69 6.38
C ARG A 163 -12.34 -10.01 5.44
N LEU A 164 -11.09 -9.92 5.85
CA LEU A 164 -10.02 -9.35 5.04
C LEU A 164 -9.71 -10.22 3.81
N LYS A 165 -9.73 -11.54 3.98
CA LYS A 165 -9.61 -12.48 2.86
C LYS A 165 -10.74 -12.33 1.85
N GLN A 166 -11.98 -12.22 2.29
CA GLN A 166 -13.12 -11.95 1.39
C GLN A 166 -12.94 -10.65 0.60
N PHE A 167 -12.35 -9.62 1.20
CA PHE A 167 -12.02 -8.41 0.47
C PHE A 167 -10.97 -8.68 -0.61
N ALA A 168 -9.89 -9.39 -0.28
CA ALA A 168 -8.83 -9.74 -1.25
C ALA A 168 -9.40 -10.52 -2.44
N GLU A 169 -10.21 -11.55 -2.17
CA GLU A 169 -10.85 -12.37 -3.19
C GLU A 169 -11.77 -11.54 -4.11
N LYS A 170 -12.65 -10.72 -3.53
CA LYS A 170 -13.55 -9.86 -4.31
C LYS A 170 -12.81 -8.74 -5.05
N GLY A 171 -11.73 -8.26 -4.48
CA GLY A 171 -10.82 -7.31 -5.13
C GLY A 171 -10.15 -7.93 -6.36
N ALA A 172 -9.64 -9.17 -6.22
CA ALA A 172 -9.04 -9.92 -7.32
C ALA A 172 -9.98 -10.07 -8.52
N GLU A 173 -11.26 -10.37 -8.27
CA GLU A 173 -12.31 -10.46 -9.31
C GLU A 173 -12.46 -9.19 -10.14
N LYS A 174 -12.00 -8.06 -9.64
CA LYS A 174 -12.09 -6.73 -10.26
C LYS A 174 -10.74 -6.12 -10.62
N GLY A 175 -9.67 -6.90 -10.53
CA GLY A 175 -8.33 -6.43 -10.84
C GLY A 175 -7.75 -5.48 -9.79
N LEU A 176 -8.24 -5.51 -8.55
CA LEU A 176 -7.77 -4.66 -7.45
C LEU A 176 -6.71 -5.36 -6.61
N LEU A 177 -5.84 -4.57 -5.99
CA LEU A 177 -4.78 -5.01 -5.09
C LEU A 177 -5.12 -4.68 -3.63
N LEU A 178 -4.70 -5.56 -2.74
CA LEU A 178 -4.62 -5.30 -1.31
C LEU A 178 -3.15 -5.12 -0.92
N PHE A 179 -2.76 -3.94 -0.47
CA PHE A 179 -1.49 -3.71 0.20
C PHE A 179 -1.72 -3.89 1.70
N HIS A 180 -1.34 -5.05 2.19
CA HIS A 180 -1.56 -5.45 3.57
C HIS A 180 -0.40 -4.97 4.44
N GLU A 181 -0.61 -3.84 5.11
CA GLU A 181 0.32 -3.27 6.08
C GLU A 181 0.19 -4.07 7.39
N ASN A 182 1.15 -4.94 7.68
CA ASN A 182 1.08 -5.89 8.79
C ASN A 182 0.88 -5.18 10.15
N TYR A 183 1.53 -4.02 10.32
CA TYR A 183 1.45 -3.23 11.53
C TYR A 183 0.91 -1.82 11.25
N PHE A 184 0.63 -1.10 12.32
CA PHE A 184 0.28 0.30 12.27
C PHE A 184 1.18 1.08 13.24
N GLN A 185 2.30 1.60 12.73
CA GLN A 185 3.31 2.27 13.55
C GLN A 185 2.74 3.47 14.31
N HIS A 186 1.74 4.14 13.77
CA HIS A 186 1.11 5.28 14.41
C HIS A 186 0.57 4.94 15.81
N ASN A 187 0.09 3.70 16.02
CA ASN A 187 -0.37 3.26 17.33
C ASN A 187 0.72 3.31 18.39
N ILE A 188 1.96 2.99 18.04
CA ILE A 188 3.09 2.95 18.98
C ILE A 188 3.81 4.29 19.10
N LEU A 189 3.74 5.14 18.07
CA LEU A 189 4.37 6.46 18.09
C LEU A 189 3.51 7.54 18.76
N GLU A 190 2.21 7.41 18.66
CA GLU A 190 1.23 8.29 19.30
C GLU A 190 0.75 7.66 20.62
N ALA A 191 1.70 7.41 21.51
CA ALA A 191 1.55 6.60 22.71
C ALA A 191 0.38 6.97 23.64
N GLY A 192 -0.14 8.18 23.57
CA GLY A 192 -1.32 8.59 24.34
C GLY A 192 -2.59 7.88 23.86
N ALA A 193 -3.26 8.47 22.88
CA ALA A 193 -4.57 8.01 22.46
C ALA A 193 -4.55 6.73 21.63
N HIS A 194 -3.59 6.55 20.73
CA HIS A 194 -3.55 5.39 19.84
C HIS A 194 -2.96 4.13 20.48
N TRP A 195 -2.13 4.29 21.49
CA TRP A 195 -1.58 3.14 22.22
C TRP A 195 -2.54 2.57 23.25
N VAL A 196 -3.44 3.35 23.77
CA VAL A 196 -4.25 3.01 24.94
C VAL A 196 -5.08 1.74 24.73
N ASP A 197 -5.61 1.52 23.53
CA ASP A 197 -6.40 0.33 23.15
C ASP A 197 -5.63 -0.65 22.25
N CYS A 198 -4.37 -0.38 21.99
CA CYS A 198 -3.53 -1.26 21.19
C CYS A 198 -3.46 -2.66 21.81
N PRO A 199 -3.68 -3.74 21.05
CA PRO A 199 -3.61 -5.11 21.58
C PRO A 199 -2.26 -5.47 22.22
N TRP A 200 -1.18 -4.89 21.73
CA TRP A 200 0.18 -5.14 22.25
C TRP A 200 0.46 -4.50 23.61
N ARG A 201 -0.37 -3.56 24.06
CA ARG A 201 -0.25 -2.97 25.38
C ARG A 201 -0.50 -4.03 26.47
N SER A 202 0.36 -4.12 27.49
CA SER A 202 0.27 -5.14 28.55
C SER A 202 -1.09 -5.14 29.26
N ALA A 203 -1.70 -3.98 29.47
CA ALA A 203 -3.02 -3.92 30.07
C ALA A 203 -4.13 -4.54 29.18
N ASN A 204 -3.93 -4.66 27.87
CA ASN A 204 -4.95 -5.11 26.92
C ASN A 204 -4.79 -6.58 26.49
N ASN A 205 -3.73 -7.27 26.88
CA ASN A 205 -3.50 -8.67 26.53
C ASN A 205 -3.15 -9.53 27.75
N ILE A 206 -3.15 -10.86 27.56
CA ILE A 206 -2.79 -11.84 28.57
C ILE A 206 -1.35 -12.39 28.40
N ASN A 207 -0.57 -11.88 27.44
CA ASN A 207 0.63 -12.54 26.93
C ASN A 207 1.95 -12.00 27.50
N GLN A 208 1.92 -11.22 28.56
CA GLN A 208 3.13 -10.73 29.25
C GLN A 208 4.11 -10.02 28.28
N THR A 209 3.61 -9.05 27.54
CA THR A 209 4.42 -8.30 26.56
C THR A 209 5.44 -7.36 27.18
N ASP A 210 5.38 -7.15 28.49
CA ASP A 210 6.23 -6.25 29.27
C ASP A 210 6.32 -4.82 28.72
N MET A 211 5.21 -4.37 28.07
CA MET A 211 5.09 -2.97 27.67
C MET A 211 4.77 -2.09 28.88
N PRO A 212 5.24 -0.84 28.87
CA PRO A 212 5.16 0.03 30.04
C PRO A 212 3.72 0.34 30.45
N GLU A 213 3.49 0.29 31.78
CA GLU A 213 2.25 0.73 32.41
C GLU A 213 2.57 1.64 33.62
N PRO A 214 1.86 2.74 33.83
CA PRO A 214 0.84 3.31 32.91
C PRO A 214 1.46 3.77 31.59
N VAL A 215 0.61 3.98 30.59
CA VAL A 215 1.03 4.49 29.28
C VAL A 215 1.83 5.78 29.45
N PRO A 216 3.07 5.84 28.94
CA PRO A 216 3.86 7.05 29.00
C PRO A 216 3.15 8.21 28.30
N PHE A 217 3.30 9.40 28.82
CA PHE A 217 2.76 10.56 28.15
C PHE A 217 3.43 10.76 26.77
N ALA A 218 2.63 11.14 25.77
CA ALA A 218 3.11 11.57 24.47
C ALA A 218 4.20 12.67 24.60
N GLY A 219 4.81 13.08 23.59
CA GLY A 219 5.99 13.93 23.56
C GLY A 219 7.24 13.08 23.31
N ASP A 220 8.35 13.42 23.89
CA ASP A 220 9.61 12.71 23.62
C ASP A 220 9.61 11.24 24.10
N LYS A 221 8.73 10.89 25.02
CA LYS A 221 8.63 9.55 25.59
C LYS A 221 7.88 8.54 24.69
N ARG A 222 7.23 8.97 23.61
CA ARG A 222 6.58 8.05 22.67
C ARG A 222 7.57 7.15 21.94
N ILE A 223 8.78 7.61 21.72
CA ILE A 223 9.88 6.84 21.15
C ILE A 223 10.17 5.58 21.98
N PHE A 224 10.08 5.70 23.31
CA PHE A 224 10.34 4.59 24.23
C PHE A 224 9.42 3.37 23.99
N VAL A 225 8.14 3.58 23.68
CA VAL A 225 7.21 2.49 23.34
C VAL A 225 7.59 1.84 22.01
N ALA A 226 7.97 2.64 21.02
CA ALA A 226 8.41 2.14 19.72
C ALA A 226 9.71 1.34 19.84
N ASP A 227 10.68 1.82 20.60
CA ASP A 227 11.94 1.09 20.85
C ASP A 227 11.68 -0.28 21.48
N MET A 228 10.78 -0.35 22.46
CA MET A 228 10.39 -1.62 23.09
C MET A 228 9.59 -2.51 22.13
N PHE A 229 8.70 -1.95 21.33
CA PHE A 229 7.90 -2.71 20.37
C PHE A 229 8.77 -3.40 19.31
N TYR A 230 9.78 -2.69 18.80
CA TYR A 230 10.71 -3.24 17.81
C TYR A 230 11.87 -4.04 18.39
N ASP A 231 11.97 -4.13 19.71
CA ASP A 231 13.01 -4.92 20.36
C ASP A 231 12.71 -6.42 20.27
N ILE A 232 13.35 -7.07 19.32
CA ILE A 232 13.26 -8.51 19.06
C ILE A 232 14.21 -9.34 19.95
N SER A 233 14.99 -8.73 20.83
CA SER A 233 15.78 -9.45 21.84
C SER A 233 14.91 -10.01 22.96
N HIS A 234 13.74 -9.38 23.18
CA HIS A 234 12.77 -9.85 24.16
C HIS A 234 12.05 -11.12 23.65
N PRO A 235 12.21 -12.27 24.31
CA PRO A 235 11.81 -13.57 23.75
C PRO A 235 10.29 -13.68 23.50
N VAL A 236 9.46 -13.16 24.42
CA VAL A 236 8.00 -13.20 24.28
C VAL A 236 7.55 -12.32 23.09
N ARG A 237 8.01 -11.09 23.02
CA ARG A 237 7.65 -10.18 21.90
C ARG A 237 8.12 -10.73 20.56
N ARG A 238 9.35 -11.25 20.50
CA ARG A 238 9.89 -11.86 19.28
C ARG A 238 9.00 -12.99 18.76
N GLU A 239 8.60 -13.91 19.66
CA GLU A 239 7.75 -15.04 19.28
C GLU A 239 6.35 -14.60 18.86
N LEU A 240 5.76 -13.62 19.54
CA LEU A 240 4.47 -13.05 19.18
C LEU A 240 4.53 -12.36 17.81
N HIS A 241 5.58 -11.59 17.53
CA HIS A 241 5.80 -11.00 16.22
C HIS A 241 5.93 -12.05 15.13
N ARG A 242 6.73 -13.11 15.38
CA ARG A 242 6.89 -14.22 14.45
C ARG A 242 5.56 -14.88 14.11
N LYS A 243 4.76 -15.22 15.12
CA LYS A 243 3.42 -15.81 14.92
C LYS A 243 2.50 -14.88 14.13
N TYR A 244 2.51 -13.61 14.46
CA TYR A 244 1.67 -12.63 13.81
C TYR A 244 2.05 -12.43 12.33
N ILE A 245 3.33 -12.30 12.02
CA ILE A 245 3.82 -12.20 10.64
C ILE A 245 3.41 -13.45 9.86
N ARG A 246 3.58 -14.65 10.42
CA ARG A 246 3.15 -15.90 9.78
C ARG A 246 1.64 -15.93 9.54
N GLN A 247 0.83 -15.46 10.48
CA GLN A 247 -0.62 -15.33 10.30
C GLN A 247 -0.97 -14.41 9.12
N CYS A 248 -0.24 -13.29 8.96
CA CYS A 248 -0.41 -12.42 7.79
C CYS A 248 -0.14 -13.15 6.48
N LEU A 249 0.88 -13.98 6.44
CA LEU A 249 1.26 -14.77 5.26
C LEU A 249 0.28 -15.91 4.98
N ASP A 250 -0.06 -16.68 6.02
CA ASP A 250 -0.96 -17.84 5.90
C ASP A 250 -2.35 -17.43 5.41
N ASN A 251 -2.84 -16.27 5.87
CA ASN A 251 -4.17 -15.79 5.47
C ASN A 251 -4.29 -15.54 3.97
N PHE A 252 -3.20 -15.15 3.33
CA PHE A 252 -3.17 -14.73 1.92
C PHE A 252 -2.25 -15.59 1.05
N ALA A 253 -1.94 -16.79 1.51
CA ALA A 253 -0.96 -17.67 0.87
C ALA A 253 -1.27 -18.04 -0.59
N ASP A 254 -2.53 -17.89 -1.00
CA ASP A 254 -3.02 -18.22 -2.35
C ASP A 254 -3.60 -16.97 -3.08
N ASP A 255 -3.43 -15.77 -2.52
CA ASP A 255 -4.01 -14.54 -3.05
C ASP A 255 -2.94 -13.69 -3.77
N ALA A 256 -2.76 -13.89 -5.06
CA ALA A 256 -1.73 -13.21 -5.87
C ALA A 256 -1.88 -11.68 -5.94
N ASN A 257 -3.05 -11.14 -5.62
CA ASN A 257 -3.32 -9.70 -5.57
C ASN A 257 -3.03 -9.07 -4.21
N VAL A 258 -2.46 -9.82 -3.26
CA VAL A 258 -2.10 -9.30 -1.94
C VAL A 258 -0.60 -9.05 -1.86
N VAL A 259 -0.23 -7.84 -1.48
CA VAL A 259 1.15 -7.40 -1.27
C VAL A 259 1.36 -7.17 0.22
N GLN A 260 2.36 -7.82 0.81
CA GLN A 260 2.72 -7.66 2.22
C GLN A 260 3.65 -6.46 2.40
N LEU A 261 3.30 -5.57 3.32
CA LEU A 261 4.14 -4.46 3.77
C LEU A 261 4.32 -4.53 5.28
N ILE A 262 5.46 -4.05 5.75
CA ILE A 262 5.77 -4.14 7.18
C ILE A 262 4.80 -3.31 8.05
N SER A 263 4.51 -2.06 7.67
CA SER A 263 3.64 -1.20 8.47
C SER A 263 3.19 0.04 7.69
N ALA A 264 2.05 0.58 8.07
CA ALA A 264 1.69 1.96 7.76
C ALA A 264 2.64 2.92 8.49
N GLU A 265 3.02 4.01 7.81
CA GLU A 265 3.89 5.08 8.35
C GLU A 265 5.23 4.58 8.94
N PHE A 266 5.80 3.52 8.38
CA PHE A 266 6.98 2.87 8.93
C PHE A 266 8.26 3.70 8.76
N THR A 267 8.81 4.14 9.88
CA THR A 267 10.12 4.79 10.01
C THR A 267 10.99 4.08 11.06
N GLY A 268 10.68 2.80 11.28
CA GLY A 268 11.31 1.96 12.28
C GLY A 268 12.73 1.50 11.91
N PRO A 269 13.35 0.69 12.79
CA PRO A 269 14.75 0.31 12.67
C PRO A 269 14.98 -0.80 11.65
N LEU A 270 16.18 -0.79 11.05
CA LEU A 270 16.64 -1.79 10.10
C LEU A 270 16.53 -3.22 10.64
N HIS A 271 16.93 -3.47 11.90
CA HIS A 271 16.91 -4.83 12.48
C HIS A 271 15.52 -5.44 12.53
N PHE A 272 14.46 -4.64 12.67
CA PHE A 272 13.10 -5.16 12.67
C PHE A 272 12.63 -5.50 11.23
N VAL A 273 13.05 -4.74 10.23
CA VAL A 273 12.81 -5.09 8.82
C VAL A 273 13.55 -6.38 8.45
N GLN A 274 14.78 -6.53 8.90
CA GLN A 274 15.55 -7.75 8.71
C GLN A 274 14.84 -8.95 9.33
N PHE A 275 14.40 -8.84 10.57
CA PHE A 275 13.64 -9.89 11.26
C PHE A 275 12.33 -10.24 10.52
N TRP A 276 11.58 -9.23 10.06
CA TRP A 276 10.35 -9.42 9.31
C TRP A 276 10.60 -10.20 8.02
N LEU A 277 11.62 -9.83 7.25
CA LEU A 277 12.03 -10.53 6.04
C LEU A 277 12.55 -11.95 6.33
N ASP A 278 13.29 -12.14 7.41
CA ASP A 278 13.77 -13.48 7.80
C ASP A 278 12.61 -14.42 8.10
N VAL A 279 11.56 -13.94 8.80
CA VAL A 279 10.34 -14.73 9.05
C VAL A 279 9.61 -15.07 7.75
N ILE A 280 9.55 -14.14 6.79
CA ILE A 280 8.98 -14.39 5.46
C ILE A 280 9.80 -15.47 4.72
N GLY A 281 11.12 -15.34 4.70
CA GLY A 281 12.00 -16.31 4.03
C GLY A 281 11.91 -17.73 4.64
N GLU A 282 11.79 -17.81 5.97
CA GLU A 282 11.54 -19.08 6.66
C GLU A 282 10.19 -19.68 6.26
N TRP A 283 9.13 -18.85 6.24
CA TRP A 283 7.79 -19.28 5.84
C TRP A 283 7.75 -19.76 4.39
N GLU A 284 8.37 -19.04 3.47
CA GLU A 284 8.47 -19.45 2.07
C GLU A 284 9.19 -20.80 1.90
N LYS A 285 10.29 -20.98 2.64
CA LYS A 285 11.06 -22.23 2.61
C LYS A 285 10.26 -23.41 3.17
N GLU A 286 9.51 -23.21 4.23
CA GLU A 286 8.74 -24.26 4.90
C GLU A 286 7.48 -24.66 4.10
N THR A 287 6.82 -23.69 3.50
CA THR A 287 5.54 -23.91 2.80
C THR A 287 5.68 -24.16 1.30
N GLY A 288 6.80 -23.78 0.71
CA GLY A 288 7.00 -23.76 -0.75
C GLY A 288 6.18 -22.70 -1.48
N LYS A 289 5.47 -21.81 -0.75
CA LYS A 289 4.70 -20.70 -1.28
C LYS A 289 5.54 -19.44 -1.37
N LYS A 290 5.05 -18.46 -2.10
CA LYS A 290 5.68 -17.13 -2.25
C LYS A 290 4.72 -16.03 -1.81
N ALA A 291 5.22 -15.08 -1.03
CA ALA A 291 4.53 -13.85 -0.73
C ALA A 291 5.01 -12.73 -1.67
N THR A 292 4.12 -11.88 -2.15
CA THR A 292 4.53 -10.64 -2.81
C THR A 292 4.86 -9.60 -1.74
N VAL A 293 6.08 -9.12 -1.71
CA VAL A 293 6.62 -8.28 -0.64
C VAL A 293 6.99 -6.89 -1.15
N ALA A 294 6.45 -5.85 -0.53
CA ALA A 294 6.84 -4.47 -0.79
C ALA A 294 7.68 -3.91 0.37
N LEU A 295 8.83 -3.36 0.03
CA LEU A 295 9.71 -2.68 0.97
C LEU A 295 9.35 -1.19 1.04
N SER A 296 8.51 -0.84 2.01
CA SER A 296 8.09 0.53 2.30
C SER A 296 8.76 1.00 3.59
N ALA A 297 9.88 1.69 3.48
CA ALA A 297 10.69 2.15 4.60
C ALA A 297 11.39 3.47 4.27
N THR A 298 12.18 4.00 5.19
CA THR A 298 13.08 5.13 4.91
C THR A 298 14.18 4.73 3.92
N LYS A 299 14.77 5.70 3.21
CA LYS A 299 15.72 5.41 2.12
C LYS A 299 16.95 4.62 2.59
N ASP A 300 17.50 4.98 3.74
CA ASP A 300 18.65 4.30 4.33
C ASP A 300 18.36 2.83 4.66
N VAL A 301 17.18 2.54 5.20
CA VAL A 301 16.73 1.18 5.48
C VAL A 301 16.44 0.41 4.18
N GLN A 302 15.80 1.05 3.20
CA GLN A 302 15.59 0.44 1.88
C GLN A 302 16.90 0.06 1.22
N ASP A 303 17.87 1.01 1.17
CA ASP A 303 19.17 0.78 0.54
C ASP A 303 19.96 -0.32 1.29
N ALA A 304 19.89 -0.37 2.62
CA ALA A 304 20.55 -1.42 3.40
C ALA A 304 19.98 -2.82 3.11
N ILE A 305 18.65 -2.97 3.04
CA ILE A 305 18.01 -4.24 2.71
C ILE A 305 18.30 -4.64 1.26
N LEU A 306 18.23 -3.71 0.31
CA LEU A 306 18.46 -4.00 -1.11
C LEU A 306 19.94 -4.34 -1.41
N ASN A 307 20.87 -3.92 -0.57
CA ASN A 307 22.29 -4.30 -0.64
C ASN A 307 22.58 -5.64 0.08
N ASP A 308 21.67 -6.16 0.87
CA ASP A 308 21.76 -7.49 1.47
C ASP A 308 21.26 -8.54 0.48
N THR A 309 22.18 -9.29 -0.13
CA THR A 309 21.90 -10.22 -1.23
C THR A 309 20.90 -11.32 -0.87
N GLN A 310 20.76 -11.67 0.40
CA GLN A 310 19.80 -12.71 0.84
C GLN A 310 18.40 -12.09 1.00
N ARG A 311 18.29 -10.99 1.72
CA ARG A 311 17.01 -10.35 2.00
C ARG A 311 16.46 -9.61 0.79
N ALA A 312 17.31 -9.06 -0.07
CA ALA A 312 16.89 -8.44 -1.34
C ALA A 312 16.09 -9.40 -2.24
N LYS A 313 16.35 -10.71 -2.19
CA LYS A 313 15.60 -11.71 -2.98
C LYS A 313 14.15 -11.87 -2.54
N LEU A 314 13.83 -11.50 -1.31
CA LEU A 314 12.48 -11.56 -0.75
C LEU A 314 11.65 -10.32 -1.07
N VAL A 315 12.27 -9.28 -1.60
CA VAL A 315 11.59 -8.03 -1.95
C VAL A 315 11.24 -8.04 -3.43
N ASP A 316 9.96 -7.90 -3.75
CA ASP A 316 9.44 -7.84 -5.13
C ASP A 316 9.17 -6.39 -5.57
N ILE A 317 8.79 -5.53 -4.63
CA ILE A 317 8.37 -4.17 -4.87
C ILE A 317 9.17 -3.21 -3.96
N ILE A 318 9.73 -2.16 -4.53
CA ILE A 318 10.32 -1.06 -3.78
C ILE A 318 9.27 0.05 -3.72
N ASP A 319 8.69 0.28 -2.54
CA ASP A 319 7.64 1.29 -2.34
C ASP A 319 8.26 2.58 -1.78
N ILE A 320 8.43 3.58 -2.63
CA ILE A 320 8.95 4.89 -2.24
C ILE A 320 7.82 5.68 -1.59
N ARG A 321 7.89 5.85 -0.26
CA ARG A 321 6.81 6.47 0.51
C ARG A 321 7.27 7.55 1.48
N TYR A 322 8.42 7.39 2.11
CA TYR A 322 8.83 8.24 3.22
C TYR A 322 10.05 9.11 2.90
N TRP A 323 10.49 9.13 1.67
CA TRP A 323 11.56 9.96 1.18
C TRP A 323 11.28 10.43 -0.25
N HIS A 324 11.91 11.51 -0.67
CA HIS A 324 11.82 12.00 -2.04
C HIS A 324 12.99 12.92 -2.38
N TYR A 325 13.32 13.00 -3.64
CA TYR A 325 14.15 14.08 -4.14
C TYR A 325 13.37 15.39 -4.16
N LYS A 326 14.05 16.49 -3.99
CA LYS A 326 13.57 17.85 -4.12
C LYS A 326 14.57 18.65 -4.95
N VAL A 327 14.14 19.77 -5.50
CA VAL A 327 14.95 20.58 -6.41
C VAL A 327 16.34 20.92 -5.83
N ASP A 328 16.43 21.16 -4.53
CA ASP A 328 17.64 21.54 -3.81
C ASP A 328 18.28 20.40 -2.99
N GLY A 329 17.93 19.13 -3.28
CA GLY A 329 18.55 18.01 -2.58
C GLY A 329 17.68 16.78 -2.36
N LEU A 330 17.79 16.16 -1.20
CA LEU A 330 17.10 14.94 -0.82
C LEU A 330 16.39 15.13 0.54
N TYR A 331 15.11 14.81 0.59
CA TYR A 331 14.41 14.56 1.84
C TYR A 331 14.46 13.06 2.12
N ALA A 332 15.28 12.64 3.04
CA ALA A 332 15.42 11.25 3.45
C ALA A 332 15.62 11.18 4.96
N PRO A 333 14.52 11.05 5.72
CA PRO A 333 14.60 10.87 7.16
C PRO A 333 15.31 9.56 7.49
N GLU A 334 16.09 9.57 8.57
CA GLU A 334 16.82 8.41 9.07
C GLU A 334 15.85 7.41 9.72
N GLY A 335 15.97 6.14 9.35
CA GLY A 335 15.22 5.05 9.94
C GLY A 335 15.66 4.75 11.37
N GLY A 336 14.75 4.13 12.14
CA GLY A 336 15.03 3.78 13.53
C GLY A 336 15.01 4.93 14.53
N LYS A 337 14.73 6.15 14.09
CA LYS A 337 14.49 7.28 15.00
C LYS A 337 13.07 7.27 15.57
N ASN A 338 12.25 6.36 15.06
CA ASN A 338 10.87 6.14 15.53
C ASN A 338 10.03 7.42 15.60
N LEU A 339 10.18 8.29 14.59
CA LEU A 339 9.41 9.51 14.45
C LEU A 339 8.35 9.31 13.37
N ALA A 340 7.14 9.78 13.62
CA ALA A 340 6.10 9.79 12.60
C ALA A 340 6.52 10.65 11.39
N PRO A 341 6.08 10.33 10.16
CA PRO A 341 6.44 11.09 8.94
C PRO A 341 6.23 12.59 9.08
N ARG A 342 5.16 13.02 9.73
CA ARG A 342 4.92 14.45 10.00
C ARG A 342 5.96 15.09 10.94
N GLN A 343 6.51 14.32 11.88
CA GLN A 343 7.54 14.83 12.78
C GLN A 343 8.87 14.98 12.05
N HIS A 344 9.22 14.02 11.20
CA HIS A 344 10.34 14.15 10.29
C HIS A 344 10.19 15.38 9.38
N ALA A 345 9.02 15.56 8.77
CA ALA A 345 8.74 16.70 7.90
C ALA A 345 8.91 18.06 8.61
N ARG A 346 8.53 18.16 9.89
CA ARG A 346 8.76 19.39 10.69
C ARG A 346 10.23 19.65 10.98
N LYS A 347 11.02 18.58 11.19
CA LYS A 347 12.45 18.71 11.48
C LYS A 347 13.29 18.99 10.24
N MET A 348 12.88 18.41 9.11
CA MET A 348 13.63 18.43 7.86
C MET A 348 12.92 19.34 6.88
N LYS A 349 12.69 20.46 6.82
CA LYS A 349 12.02 21.30 5.80
C LYS A 349 11.77 20.56 4.48
N VAL A 350 10.59 20.01 4.33
CA VAL A 350 10.17 19.32 3.12
C VAL A 350 10.19 20.30 1.96
N GLY A 351 10.99 20.01 0.95
CA GLY A 351 11.08 20.82 -0.27
C GLY A 351 10.01 20.43 -1.29
N LYS A 352 9.94 21.18 -2.39
CA LYS A 352 9.03 20.90 -3.50
C LYS A 352 9.55 19.73 -4.33
N VAL A 353 8.68 18.82 -4.69
CA VAL A 353 8.92 17.74 -5.67
C VAL A 353 8.37 18.19 -7.01
N THR A 354 9.11 17.96 -8.08
CA THR A 354 8.69 18.18 -9.47
C THR A 354 8.70 16.86 -10.24
N PHE A 355 8.33 16.92 -11.52
CA PHE A 355 8.40 15.76 -12.40
C PHE A 355 9.79 15.12 -12.40
N ASP A 356 10.85 15.93 -12.56
CA ASP A 356 12.22 15.43 -12.65
C ASP A 356 12.66 14.71 -11.38
N GLU A 357 12.30 15.21 -10.19
CA GLU A 357 12.63 14.58 -8.91
C GLU A 357 11.88 13.25 -8.72
N ALA A 358 10.60 13.19 -9.08
CA ALA A 358 9.83 11.96 -9.04
C ALA A 358 10.35 10.92 -10.04
N TYR A 359 10.64 11.35 -11.27
CA TYR A 359 11.27 10.52 -12.31
C TYR A 359 12.61 9.97 -11.83
N ARG A 360 13.47 10.83 -11.26
CA ARG A 360 14.77 10.45 -10.69
C ARG A 360 14.63 9.39 -9.61
N ALA A 361 13.72 9.56 -8.65
CA ALA A 361 13.55 8.64 -7.55
C ALA A 361 13.17 7.23 -8.02
N VAL A 362 12.24 7.13 -8.97
CA VAL A 362 11.79 5.85 -9.51
C VAL A 362 12.87 5.24 -10.41
N SER A 363 13.46 6.03 -11.32
CA SER A 363 14.46 5.55 -12.27
C SER A 363 15.75 5.08 -11.60
N GLU A 364 16.12 5.65 -10.45
CA GLU A 364 17.27 5.20 -9.66
C GLU A 364 17.16 3.71 -9.30
N TYR A 365 16.02 3.31 -8.73
CA TYR A 365 15.80 1.93 -8.35
C TYR A 365 15.49 1.03 -9.53
N ARG A 366 14.78 1.51 -10.54
CA ARG A 366 14.53 0.74 -11.77
C ARG A 366 15.83 0.39 -12.52
N LYS A 367 16.80 1.30 -12.58
CA LYS A 367 18.12 1.04 -13.18
C LYS A 367 18.94 0.06 -12.35
N LYS A 368 18.89 0.17 -11.02
CA LYS A 368 19.68 -0.67 -10.11
C LYS A 368 19.08 -2.07 -9.91
N PHE A 369 17.74 -2.19 -9.93
CA PHE A 369 16.99 -3.43 -9.68
C PHE A 369 15.91 -3.63 -10.75
N PRO A 370 16.27 -3.93 -11.99
CA PRO A 370 15.33 -3.98 -13.13
C PRO A 370 14.25 -5.06 -13.00
N GLU A 371 14.50 -6.08 -12.18
CA GLU A 371 13.54 -7.15 -11.90
C GLU A 371 12.47 -6.77 -10.88
N LYS A 372 12.71 -5.72 -10.07
CA LYS A 372 11.78 -5.28 -9.02
C LYS A 372 10.85 -4.20 -9.50
N ALA A 373 9.59 -4.28 -9.11
CA ALA A 373 8.66 -3.19 -9.33
C ALA A 373 9.02 -2.01 -8.41
N VAL A 374 8.81 -0.80 -8.91
CA VAL A 374 8.98 0.42 -8.11
C VAL A 374 7.67 1.18 -8.12
N THR A 375 7.12 1.42 -6.94
CA THR A 375 5.94 2.26 -6.72
C THR A 375 6.36 3.56 -6.03
N TYR A 376 5.65 4.63 -6.35
CA TYR A 376 5.87 5.92 -5.73
C TYR A 376 4.55 6.41 -5.11
N TYR A 377 4.48 6.35 -3.79
CA TYR A 377 3.28 6.76 -3.07
C TYR A 377 3.34 8.23 -2.71
N ALA A 378 2.78 9.05 -3.55
CA ALA A 378 2.82 10.49 -3.42
C ALA A 378 1.44 11.07 -3.12
N GLN A 379 0.87 10.77 -1.94
CA GLN A 379 -0.39 11.39 -1.50
C GLN A 379 -0.39 12.91 -1.61
N ASN A 380 0.77 13.52 -1.44
CA ASN A 380 0.94 14.96 -1.46
C ASN A 380 1.35 15.52 -2.83
N TYR A 381 1.50 14.66 -3.86
CA TYR A 381 2.04 15.03 -5.17
C TYR A 381 1.28 14.34 -6.32
N PRO A 382 -0.03 14.58 -6.46
CA PRO A 382 -0.87 13.88 -7.45
C PRO A 382 -0.43 14.13 -8.90
N ASP A 383 0.27 15.25 -9.16
CA ASP A 383 0.69 15.64 -10.50
C ASP A 383 1.92 14.87 -11.02
N MET A 384 2.50 13.97 -10.20
CA MET A 384 3.73 13.25 -10.55
C MET A 384 3.47 11.86 -11.19
N ALA A 385 2.23 11.53 -11.49
CA ALA A 385 1.86 10.21 -12.01
C ALA A 385 2.57 9.85 -13.31
N TRP A 386 2.69 10.81 -14.24
CA TRP A 386 3.39 10.58 -15.50
C TRP A 386 4.90 10.45 -15.33
N ALA A 387 5.50 11.10 -14.33
CA ALA A 387 6.90 10.87 -13.99
C ALA A 387 7.14 9.42 -13.58
N VAL A 388 6.29 8.88 -12.72
CA VAL A 388 6.33 7.47 -12.30
C VAL A 388 6.14 6.54 -13.50
N PHE A 389 5.16 6.82 -14.36
CA PHE A 389 4.90 6.04 -15.57
C PHE A 389 6.11 6.02 -16.51
N MET A 390 6.68 7.18 -16.81
CA MET A 390 7.81 7.33 -17.74
C MET A 390 9.14 6.83 -17.18
N ALA A 391 9.27 6.75 -15.85
CA ALA A 391 10.41 6.12 -15.19
C ALA A 391 10.28 4.58 -15.10
N SER A 392 9.40 3.95 -15.85
CA SER A 392 9.07 2.52 -15.77
C SER A 392 8.58 2.08 -14.38
N GLY A 393 7.95 2.99 -13.62
CA GLY A 393 7.33 2.69 -12.34
C GLY A 393 6.02 1.93 -12.47
N SER A 394 5.54 1.39 -11.37
CA SER A 394 4.30 0.61 -11.28
C SER A 394 3.22 1.35 -10.52
N CYS A 395 1.95 1.01 -10.78
CA CYS A 395 0.76 1.64 -10.19
C CYS A 395 0.72 3.17 -10.32
N PRO A 396 1.12 3.78 -11.46
CA PRO A 396 0.98 5.21 -11.64
C PRO A 396 -0.51 5.60 -11.72
N VAL A 397 -0.85 6.78 -11.20
CA VAL A 397 -2.24 7.28 -11.19
C VAL A 397 -2.52 8.07 -12.49
N VAL A 398 -2.27 7.46 -13.63
CA VAL A 398 -2.54 8.11 -14.94
C VAL A 398 -3.97 7.87 -15.41
N PRO A 399 -4.61 8.84 -16.09
CA PRO A 399 -6.03 8.75 -16.44
C PRO A 399 -6.30 7.91 -17.71
N VAL A 400 -5.41 6.99 -18.08
CA VAL A 400 -5.53 6.17 -19.29
C VAL A 400 -6.16 4.83 -18.98
N ALA A 401 -7.18 4.47 -19.75
CA ALA A 401 -7.89 3.20 -19.65
C ALA A 401 -7.79 2.31 -20.91
N ASP A 402 -7.11 2.78 -21.98
CA ASP A 402 -6.94 2.02 -23.23
C ASP A 402 -6.07 0.79 -22.98
N GLU A 403 -6.64 -0.40 -23.22
CA GLU A 403 -5.97 -1.67 -22.97
C GLU A 403 -4.72 -1.87 -23.82
N SER A 404 -4.75 -1.47 -25.11
CA SER A 404 -3.60 -1.61 -26.00
C SER A 404 -2.45 -0.71 -25.57
N PHE A 405 -2.75 0.51 -25.11
CA PHE A 405 -1.76 1.43 -24.56
C PHE A 405 -1.09 0.83 -23.29
N LEU A 406 -1.91 0.30 -22.38
CA LEU A 406 -1.42 -0.29 -21.15
C LEU A 406 -0.64 -1.60 -21.37
N THR A 407 -0.99 -2.37 -22.41
CA THR A 407 -0.25 -3.56 -22.82
C THR A 407 1.12 -3.19 -23.39
N ASP A 408 1.16 -2.23 -24.31
CA ASP A 408 2.43 -1.73 -24.86
C ASP A 408 3.31 -1.16 -23.74
N ALA A 409 2.74 -0.32 -22.87
CA ALA A 409 3.44 0.27 -21.75
C ALA A 409 4.00 -0.77 -20.77
N ALA A 410 3.28 -1.86 -20.54
CA ALA A 410 3.73 -2.95 -19.66
C ALA A 410 5.01 -3.63 -20.17
N ALA A 411 5.19 -3.69 -21.49
CA ALA A 411 6.34 -4.33 -22.13
C ALA A 411 7.52 -3.38 -22.35
N MET A 412 7.31 -2.05 -22.30
CA MET A 412 8.31 -1.03 -22.56
C MET A 412 9.12 -0.67 -21.32
N ASP A 413 10.38 -0.29 -21.52
CA ASP A 413 11.25 0.26 -20.49
C ASP A 413 11.74 1.67 -20.85
N MET A 414 12.17 2.41 -19.83
CA MET A 414 12.73 3.76 -20.02
C MET A 414 14.02 3.72 -20.85
N GLU A 415 14.13 4.67 -21.78
CA GLU A 415 15.35 4.96 -22.54
C GLU A 415 16.01 6.22 -21.96
N ASP A 416 17.31 6.20 -21.81
CA ASP A 416 18.06 7.40 -21.41
C ASP A 416 18.12 8.35 -22.62
N THR A 417 17.48 9.49 -22.48
CA THR A 417 17.40 10.49 -23.57
C THR A 417 18.50 11.54 -23.51
N GLY A 418 19.29 11.58 -22.45
CA GLY A 418 20.31 12.60 -22.21
C GLY A 418 19.74 14.01 -22.00
N THR A 419 18.41 14.14 -21.83
CA THR A 419 17.72 15.43 -21.65
C THR A 419 16.51 15.28 -20.75
N ASN A 420 16.08 16.37 -20.12
CA ASN A 420 14.83 16.45 -19.38
C ASN A 420 13.66 17.07 -20.19
N LYS A 421 13.90 17.44 -21.44
CA LYS A 421 12.86 18.02 -22.31
C LYS A 421 11.80 17.02 -22.73
N TYR A 422 12.15 15.74 -22.76
CA TYR A 422 11.24 14.64 -23.05
C TYR A 422 11.77 13.33 -22.44
N GLN A 423 10.88 12.40 -22.15
CA GLN A 423 11.19 11.04 -21.69
C GLN A 423 10.59 10.02 -22.68
N LYS A 424 11.19 8.85 -22.75
CA LYS A 424 10.75 7.76 -23.63
C LYS A 424 10.64 6.42 -22.87
N LEU A 425 9.59 5.70 -23.20
CA LEU A 425 9.49 4.26 -23.02
C LEU A 425 9.60 3.61 -24.39
N VAL A 426 10.39 2.55 -24.49
CA VAL A 426 10.65 1.88 -25.76
C VAL A 426 10.65 0.36 -25.62
N LYS A 427 10.23 -0.32 -26.65
CA LYS A 427 10.44 -1.76 -26.85
C LYS A 427 10.55 -2.08 -28.31
N SER A 428 11.66 -2.70 -28.70
CA SER A 428 11.85 -3.21 -30.05
C SER A 428 10.70 -4.15 -30.43
N GLY A 429 10.12 -3.97 -31.60
CA GLY A 429 9.02 -4.77 -32.10
C GLY A 429 7.63 -4.40 -31.55
N ILE A 430 7.52 -3.49 -30.60
CA ILE A 430 6.25 -2.99 -30.05
C ILE A 430 6.05 -1.52 -30.41
N GLY A 431 6.98 -0.63 -30.05
CA GLY A 431 6.85 0.78 -30.33
C GLY A 431 7.53 1.67 -29.28
N SER A 432 6.98 2.88 -29.11
CA SER A 432 7.48 3.87 -28.16
C SER A 432 6.35 4.73 -27.62
N ILE A 433 6.47 5.11 -26.33
CA ILE A 433 5.65 6.13 -25.69
C ILE A 433 6.60 7.26 -25.29
N ILE A 434 6.26 8.49 -25.66
CA ILE A 434 7.09 9.68 -25.47
C ILE A 434 6.28 10.72 -24.71
N TYR A 435 6.80 11.18 -23.61
CA TYR A 435 6.28 12.34 -22.88
C TYR A 435 7.18 13.54 -23.20
N SER A 436 6.63 14.57 -23.82
CA SER A 436 7.35 15.79 -24.19
C SER A 436 6.88 16.96 -23.33
N HIS A 437 7.81 17.65 -22.68
CA HIS A 437 7.55 18.87 -21.92
C HIS A 437 7.69 20.14 -22.78
N SER A 438 8.76 20.17 -23.59
CA SER A 438 9.11 21.39 -24.33
C SER A 438 9.90 21.13 -25.61
N ALA A 439 10.10 19.88 -25.98
CA ALA A 439 10.83 19.54 -27.20
C ALA A 439 9.93 19.72 -28.43
N THR A 440 10.49 20.25 -29.51
CA THR A 440 9.79 20.42 -30.80
C THR A 440 10.14 19.34 -31.81
N ASP A 441 11.38 18.87 -31.79
CA ASP A 441 11.92 17.84 -32.67
C ASP A 441 12.52 16.71 -31.84
N ILE A 442 11.89 15.52 -31.91
CA ILE A 442 12.33 14.36 -31.13
C ILE A 442 12.69 13.22 -32.09
N PRO A 443 13.95 12.76 -32.10
CA PRO A 443 14.33 11.59 -32.86
C PRO A 443 13.79 10.33 -32.16
N VAL A 444 13.01 9.53 -32.88
CA VAL A 444 12.40 8.30 -32.39
C VAL A 444 12.95 7.13 -33.18
N HIS A 445 13.79 6.32 -32.54
CA HIS A 445 14.34 5.10 -33.13
C HIS A 445 13.34 3.98 -32.97
N LEU A 446 12.92 3.38 -34.06
CA LEU A 446 11.94 2.30 -34.10
C LEU A 446 12.41 1.18 -35.02
N SER A 447 12.10 -0.06 -34.68
CA SER A 447 12.33 -1.18 -35.57
C SER A 447 11.59 -0.98 -36.90
N PRO A 448 12.16 -1.38 -38.04
CA PRO A 448 11.46 -1.29 -39.33
C PRO A 448 10.06 -1.89 -39.25
N GLY A 449 9.07 -1.15 -39.74
CA GLY A 449 7.68 -1.59 -39.64
C GLY A 449 6.65 -0.53 -39.93
N LYS A 450 5.39 -0.92 -39.71
CA LYS A 450 4.23 -0.03 -39.84
C LYS A 450 3.73 0.34 -38.48
N TYR A 451 3.43 1.62 -38.27
CA TYR A 451 3.01 2.17 -36.98
C TYR A 451 1.79 3.08 -37.15
N ILE A 452 0.99 3.12 -36.12
CA ILE A 452 -0.01 4.17 -35.89
C ILE A 452 0.61 5.15 -34.92
N LEU A 453 0.61 6.44 -35.24
CA LEU A 453 0.98 7.50 -34.32
C LEU A 453 -0.28 8.07 -33.69
N LYS A 454 -0.32 8.07 -32.37
CA LYS A 454 -1.41 8.61 -31.57
C LYS A 454 -0.86 9.66 -30.59
N SER A 455 -1.69 10.64 -30.24
CA SER A 455 -1.45 11.49 -29.05
C SER A 455 -2.34 11.07 -27.93
N VAL A 456 -1.85 11.23 -26.69
CA VAL A 456 -2.60 10.98 -25.47
C VAL A 456 -2.61 12.27 -24.66
N ASP A 457 -3.78 12.74 -24.31
CA ASP A 457 -3.92 13.91 -23.45
C ASP A 457 -3.51 13.53 -22.02
N PRO A 458 -2.51 14.19 -21.42
CA PRO A 458 -2.00 13.81 -20.11
C PRO A 458 -2.98 14.05 -18.96
N LYS A 459 -4.00 14.91 -19.14
CA LYS A 459 -4.97 15.25 -18.09
C LYS A 459 -6.21 14.35 -18.13
N THR A 460 -6.63 13.95 -19.32
CA THR A 460 -7.88 13.20 -19.51
C THR A 460 -7.65 11.75 -19.94
N GLY A 461 -6.46 11.40 -20.43
CA GLY A 461 -6.16 10.10 -21.02
C GLY A 461 -6.79 9.90 -22.41
N ALA A 462 -7.42 10.92 -22.99
CA ALA A 462 -8.05 10.82 -24.30
C ALA A 462 -7.01 10.58 -25.40
N ILE A 463 -7.28 9.59 -26.26
CA ILE A 463 -6.38 9.18 -27.33
C ILE A 463 -6.90 9.68 -28.68
N THR A 464 -6.03 10.35 -29.43
CA THR A 464 -6.33 10.85 -30.77
C THR A 464 -5.33 10.29 -31.78
N VAL A 465 -5.79 9.81 -32.91
CA VAL A 465 -4.95 9.32 -34.00
C VAL A 465 -4.39 10.50 -34.79
N ILE A 466 -3.06 10.64 -34.81
CA ILE A 466 -2.34 11.65 -35.63
C ILE A 466 -2.07 11.10 -37.02
N ALA A 467 -1.57 9.86 -37.13
CA ALA A 467 -1.31 9.22 -38.41
C ALA A 467 -1.69 7.74 -38.36
N LYS A 468 -2.54 7.31 -39.28
CA LYS A 468 -3.07 5.93 -39.32
C LYS A 468 -2.05 4.90 -39.82
N ARG A 469 -1.04 5.33 -40.54
CA ARG A 469 -0.03 4.43 -41.13
C ARG A 469 1.27 5.16 -41.42
N LEU A 470 2.27 4.89 -40.60
CA LEU A 470 3.63 5.37 -40.83
C LEU A 470 4.49 4.16 -41.20
N ASN A 471 5.19 4.23 -42.34
CA ASN A 471 6.21 3.25 -42.69
C ASN A 471 7.55 3.77 -42.20
N ILE A 472 8.08 3.18 -41.12
CA ILE A 472 9.32 3.61 -40.51
C ILE A 472 10.39 2.58 -40.85
N LYS A 473 11.55 3.07 -41.29
CA LYS A 473 12.70 2.21 -41.60
C LYS A 473 13.71 2.14 -40.44
N ASP A 474 13.88 3.24 -39.71
CA ASP A 474 14.82 3.35 -38.59
C ASP A 474 14.44 4.54 -37.68
N ILE A 475 14.59 5.77 -38.14
CA ILE A 475 14.37 7.00 -37.38
C ILE A 475 13.16 7.75 -37.92
N TYR A 476 12.31 8.19 -37.03
CA TYR A 476 11.22 9.11 -37.30
C TYR A 476 11.43 10.41 -36.51
N MET A 477 11.43 11.56 -37.18
CA MET A 477 11.50 12.86 -36.52
C MET A 477 10.10 13.30 -36.12
N LEU A 478 9.79 13.12 -34.86
CA LEU A 478 8.50 13.54 -34.29
C LEU A 478 8.49 15.06 -34.11
N LYS A 479 7.54 15.73 -34.71
CA LYS A 479 7.22 17.14 -34.50
C LYS A 479 6.28 17.23 -33.30
N ALA A 480 6.81 17.55 -32.14
CA ALA A 480 6.03 17.68 -30.92
C ALA A 480 5.59 19.13 -30.70
N GLU A 481 4.49 19.32 -29.97
CA GLU A 481 4.03 20.65 -29.56
C GLU A 481 4.93 21.17 -28.41
N GLY A 482 5.75 22.18 -28.70
CA GLY A 482 6.80 22.64 -27.78
C GLY A 482 6.32 23.45 -26.56
N ASN A 483 5.05 23.81 -26.47
CA ASN A 483 4.55 24.76 -25.45
C ASN A 483 3.66 24.12 -24.39
N LYS A 484 3.44 22.83 -24.45
CA LYS A 484 2.62 22.09 -23.47
C LYS A 484 3.07 20.65 -23.35
N ASP A 485 2.74 20.03 -22.23
CA ASP A 485 2.93 18.61 -22.03
C ASP A 485 2.07 17.80 -23.01
N CYS A 486 2.71 16.91 -23.77
CA CYS A 486 2.08 16.04 -24.74
C CYS A 486 2.65 14.64 -24.66
N ILE A 487 1.79 13.66 -24.90
CA ILE A 487 2.22 12.26 -24.96
C ILE A 487 1.96 11.75 -26.38
N TYR A 488 2.95 11.06 -26.92
CA TYR A 488 2.90 10.44 -28.24
C TYR A 488 3.12 8.94 -28.10
N TRP A 489 2.30 8.18 -28.77
CA TRP A 489 2.37 6.73 -28.76
C TRP A 489 2.49 6.18 -30.18
N PHE A 490 3.62 5.55 -30.45
CA PHE A 490 3.89 4.78 -31.66
C PHE A 490 3.52 3.33 -31.41
N HIS A 491 2.39 2.92 -31.93
CA HIS A 491 1.88 1.55 -31.81
C HIS A 491 2.15 0.80 -33.10
N ARG A 492 2.85 -0.32 -33.02
CA ARG A 492 3.16 -1.18 -34.18
C ARG A 492 1.92 -1.95 -34.62
N ILE A 493 1.70 -2.10 -35.95
CA ILE A 493 0.59 -2.82 -36.58
C ILE A 493 1.09 -3.92 -37.51
#